data_d40585f16693bf1c21c681a37108fc36
#
_entry.id   d40585f16693bf1c21c681a37108fc36
#
_cell.length_a   1.000
_cell.length_b   1.000
_cell.length_c   1.000
_cell.angle_alpha   90.00
_cell.angle_beta   90.00
_cell.angle_gamma   90.00
#
_symmetry.space_group_name_H-M   'P 1'
#
loop_
_entity.id
_entity.type
_entity.pdbx_description
1 polymer ?
#
loop_
_entity_poly.entity_id
_entity_poly.type
_entity_poly.pdbx_seq_one_letter_code
_entity_poly.pdbx_strand_id
1 'polypeptide(L)'
;VESLTFEAYVRTYDGASLSENTNGGSVEIKCGNQNSTVDSNDGTHITLNAVKGSTVTYYAKAKDGYVFDGWYTDADCNSKPENSSDKYELANVEASKKLYAKFKVDTYTVKAYAQHGNNPPSGDAGNVSFDNNNYASEVTTTVNRNGEVTFYAKPEKGYAFIGWYATKDAANPKVAVKDCTLNGDVYSTKINIPYSDVKTYELYARFKALYTVEAKAMYNNE
;
A
#
# COMPACT_ATOMS: atom_id res chain seq x y z
N VAL A 1 28.66 -23.12 33.15
CA VAL A 1 27.51 -22.26 32.81
C VAL A 1 27.03 -22.68 31.43
N GLU A 2 25.76 -23.07 31.31
CA GLU A 2 25.18 -23.52 30.04
C GLU A 2 25.02 -22.32 29.11
N SER A 3 25.52 -22.47 27.86
CA SER A 3 25.40 -21.46 26.81
C SER A 3 24.31 -21.87 25.83
N LEU A 4 23.44 -20.95 25.49
CA LEU A 4 22.33 -21.09 24.53
C LEU A 4 22.59 -20.23 23.29
N THR A 5 22.15 -20.74 22.14
CA THR A 5 22.32 -20.03 20.85
C THR A 5 20.99 -19.43 20.40
N PHE A 6 21.04 -18.16 20.01
CA PHE A 6 19.91 -17.40 19.48
C PHE A 6 20.23 -16.96 18.06
N GLU A 7 19.33 -17.27 17.13
CA GLU A 7 19.51 -17.02 15.70
C GLU A 7 18.37 -16.16 15.16
N ALA A 8 18.66 -15.27 14.24
CA ALA A 8 17.65 -14.56 13.46
C ALA A 8 18.01 -14.56 11.98
N TYR A 9 17.02 -14.84 11.16
CA TYR A 9 17.08 -14.85 9.70
C TYR A 9 16.18 -13.75 9.14
N VAL A 10 16.65 -13.04 8.12
CA VAL A 10 15.87 -12.02 7.43
C VAL A 10 15.12 -12.66 6.27
N ARG A 11 13.83 -12.39 6.17
CA ARG A 11 12.95 -12.80 5.08
C ARG A 11 12.27 -11.57 4.49
N THR A 12 12.36 -11.38 3.20
CA THR A 12 11.71 -10.27 2.49
C THR A 12 10.66 -10.80 1.52
N TYR A 13 9.41 -10.31 1.66
CA TYR A 13 8.31 -10.55 0.73
C TYR A 13 8.14 -9.32 -0.15
N ASP A 14 8.34 -9.49 -1.47
CA ASP A 14 8.32 -8.41 -2.47
C ASP A 14 6.93 -8.15 -3.11
N GLY A 15 5.91 -8.84 -2.60
CA GLY A 15 4.56 -8.83 -3.15
C GLY A 15 4.23 -10.07 -4.01
N ALA A 16 5.24 -10.84 -4.43
CA ALA A 16 5.09 -12.05 -5.23
C ALA A 16 5.73 -13.27 -4.55
N SER A 17 6.92 -13.12 -3.98
CA SER A 17 7.70 -14.22 -3.39
C SER A 17 8.36 -13.82 -2.08
N LEU A 18 8.62 -14.83 -1.23
CA LEU A 18 9.42 -14.69 -0.01
C LEU A 18 10.85 -15.15 -0.32
N SER A 19 11.82 -14.29 -0.04
CA SER A 19 13.24 -14.56 -0.28
C SER A 19 14.09 -14.25 0.93
N GLU A 20 15.25 -14.94 1.03
CA GLU A 20 16.27 -14.63 2.01
C GLU A 20 17.16 -13.51 1.48
N ASN A 21 16.90 -12.28 1.90
CA ASN A 21 17.68 -11.10 1.58
C ASN A 21 17.36 -9.97 2.56
N THR A 22 18.22 -8.95 2.60
CA THR A 22 18.07 -7.79 3.49
C THR A 22 17.38 -6.59 2.83
N ASN A 23 16.71 -6.76 1.68
CA ASN A 23 16.03 -5.66 0.98
C ASN A 23 14.94 -5.03 1.84
N GLY A 24 14.17 -5.86 2.57
CA GLY A 24 13.08 -5.41 3.41
C GLY A 24 13.49 -4.82 4.76
N GLY A 25 14.66 -5.20 5.28
CA GLY A 25 15.06 -4.75 6.62
C GLY A 25 16.32 -5.39 7.14
N SER A 26 16.57 -5.17 8.43
CA SER A 26 17.69 -5.75 9.19
C SER A 26 17.24 -6.21 10.56
N VAL A 27 18.01 -7.08 11.17
CA VAL A 27 17.77 -7.64 12.50
C VAL A 27 19.01 -7.48 13.39
N GLU A 28 18.79 -7.45 14.69
CA GLU A 28 19.84 -7.45 15.72
C GLU A 28 19.36 -8.29 16.90
N ILE A 29 20.28 -9.01 17.57
CA ILE A 29 20.02 -9.72 18.84
C ILE A 29 20.95 -9.16 19.89
N LYS A 30 20.43 -8.88 21.09
CA LYS A 30 21.18 -8.35 22.24
C LYS A 30 20.97 -9.20 23.48
N CYS A 31 22.05 -9.34 24.27
CA CYS A 31 22.01 -9.84 25.64
C CYS A 31 22.91 -8.94 26.52
N GLY A 32 22.28 -8.06 27.33
CA GLY A 32 23.01 -7.02 28.04
C GLY A 32 23.78 -6.12 27.09
N ASN A 33 25.11 -6.03 27.26
CA ASN A 33 25.99 -5.26 26.38
C ASN A 33 26.53 -6.04 25.18
N GLN A 34 26.14 -7.33 25.03
CA GLN A 34 26.55 -8.16 23.89
C GLN A 34 25.60 -7.95 22.72
N ASN A 35 26.15 -7.85 21.51
CA ASN A 35 25.43 -7.80 20.25
C ASN A 35 25.64 -9.10 19.48
N SER A 36 24.71 -9.43 18.61
CA SER A 36 24.83 -10.53 17.65
C SER A 36 26.02 -10.34 16.69
N THR A 37 26.55 -11.46 16.23
CA THR A 37 27.48 -11.51 15.12
C THR A 37 26.74 -11.75 13.81
N VAL A 38 27.29 -11.26 12.71
CA VAL A 38 26.78 -11.53 11.37
C VAL A 38 27.42 -12.82 10.85
N ASP A 39 26.61 -13.84 10.56
CA ASP A 39 27.09 -15.16 10.15
C ASP A 39 27.05 -15.36 8.63
N SER A 40 26.29 -14.52 7.91
CA SER A 40 26.24 -14.48 6.44
C SER A 40 26.90 -13.24 5.89
N ASN A 41 27.55 -13.34 4.73
CA ASN A 41 28.22 -12.20 4.08
C ASN A 41 27.25 -11.05 3.69
N ASP A 42 25.96 -11.35 3.55
CA ASP A 42 24.91 -10.40 3.16
C ASP A 42 24.06 -9.90 4.34
N GLY A 43 24.34 -10.36 5.57
CA GLY A 43 23.61 -9.96 6.79
C GLY A 43 22.22 -10.59 6.93
N THR A 44 21.91 -11.63 6.18
CA THR A 44 20.60 -12.32 6.25
C THR A 44 20.48 -13.25 7.46
N HIS A 45 21.61 -13.64 8.06
CA HIS A 45 21.67 -14.50 9.23
C HIS A 45 22.60 -13.92 10.29
N ILE A 46 22.10 -13.85 11.52
CA ILE A 46 22.86 -13.39 12.69
C ILE A 46 22.70 -14.36 13.86
N THR A 47 23.74 -14.47 14.69
CA THR A 47 23.78 -15.33 15.87
C THR A 47 24.26 -14.59 17.12
N LEU A 48 23.71 -14.94 18.27
CA LEU A 48 24.18 -14.55 19.60
C LEU A 48 24.21 -15.77 20.51
N ASN A 49 25.31 -15.94 21.26
CA ASN A 49 25.38 -16.89 22.35
C ASN A 49 25.15 -16.18 23.69
N ALA A 50 24.22 -16.68 24.48
CA ALA A 50 23.86 -16.11 25.78
C ALA A 50 23.85 -17.18 26.85
N VAL A 51 24.07 -16.80 28.09
CA VAL A 51 23.98 -17.68 29.26
C VAL A 51 22.52 -18.00 29.56
N LYS A 52 22.23 -19.26 29.87
CA LYS A 52 20.91 -19.68 30.36
C LYS A 52 20.48 -18.82 31.56
N GLY A 53 19.20 -18.38 31.57
CA GLY A 53 18.64 -17.48 32.57
C GLY A 53 18.81 -16.01 32.23
N SER A 54 19.52 -15.64 31.15
CA SER A 54 19.66 -14.26 30.70
C SER A 54 18.38 -13.72 30.07
N THR A 55 18.36 -12.42 29.82
CA THR A 55 17.36 -11.78 28.96
C THR A 55 17.96 -11.54 27.59
N VAL A 56 17.29 -12.03 26.52
CA VAL A 56 17.68 -11.86 25.12
C VAL A 56 16.60 -11.05 24.41
N THR A 57 17.02 -10.05 23.64
CA THR A 57 16.09 -9.20 22.89
C THR A 57 16.44 -9.22 21.42
N TYR A 58 15.43 -9.52 20.59
CA TYR A 58 15.47 -9.41 19.15
C TYR A 58 14.93 -8.04 18.73
N TYR A 59 15.59 -7.41 17.77
CA TYR A 59 15.17 -6.15 17.15
C TYR A 59 15.08 -6.32 15.64
N ALA A 60 14.00 -5.79 15.06
CA ALA A 60 13.80 -5.72 13.62
C ALA A 60 13.66 -4.26 13.20
N LYS A 61 14.29 -3.88 12.10
CA LYS A 61 14.19 -2.54 11.52
C LYS A 61 13.87 -2.63 10.05
N ALA A 62 12.65 -2.25 9.68
CA ALA A 62 12.25 -2.17 8.29
C ALA A 62 13.00 -1.05 7.55
N LYS A 63 13.38 -1.29 6.30
CA LYS A 63 13.87 -0.27 5.36
C LYS A 63 12.72 0.50 4.77
N ASP A 64 13.05 1.65 4.15
CA ASP A 64 12.04 2.45 3.45
C ASP A 64 11.33 1.65 2.35
N GLY A 65 10.01 1.79 2.26
CA GLY A 65 9.16 1.01 1.37
C GLY A 65 8.74 -0.38 1.87
N TYR A 66 9.15 -0.76 3.08
CA TYR A 66 8.79 -2.03 3.71
C TYR A 66 8.20 -1.82 5.11
N VAL A 67 7.49 -2.82 5.59
CA VAL A 67 7.01 -2.92 6.97
C VAL A 67 7.42 -4.25 7.57
N PHE A 68 7.68 -4.27 8.87
CA PHE A 68 7.91 -5.50 9.61
C PHE A 68 6.58 -6.23 9.81
N ASP A 69 6.52 -7.49 9.44
CA ASP A 69 5.32 -8.32 9.51
C ASP A 69 5.27 -9.16 10.80
N GLY A 70 6.44 -9.55 11.31
CA GLY A 70 6.55 -10.33 12.54
C GLY A 70 7.76 -11.25 12.60
N TRP A 71 7.91 -11.88 13.78
CA TRP A 71 8.86 -12.95 14.07
C TRP A 71 8.17 -14.29 13.92
N TYR A 72 8.74 -15.19 13.12
CA TYR A 72 8.21 -16.51 12.81
C TYR A 72 9.15 -17.62 13.27
N THR A 73 8.61 -18.80 13.58
CA THR A 73 9.38 -20.00 13.92
C THR A 73 9.66 -20.89 12.70
N ASP A 74 8.94 -20.69 11.60
CA ASP A 74 9.10 -21.40 10.33
C ASP A 74 9.74 -20.50 9.27
N ALA A 75 10.61 -21.09 8.45
CA ALA A 75 11.39 -20.36 7.43
C ALA A 75 10.53 -19.73 6.32
N ASP A 76 9.39 -20.36 6.03
CA ASP A 76 8.45 -19.88 5.00
C ASP A 76 7.49 -18.80 5.52
N CYS A 77 7.53 -18.51 6.84
CA CYS A 77 6.70 -17.51 7.51
C CYS A 77 5.20 -17.62 7.17
N ASN A 78 4.71 -18.88 7.10
CA ASN A 78 3.32 -19.20 6.75
C ASN A 78 2.43 -19.42 7.98
N SER A 79 3.04 -19.64 9.16
CA SER A 79 2.33 -19.74 10.43
C SER A 79 1.87 -18.36 10.92
N LYS A 80 1.14 -18.35 12.02
CA LYS A 80 0.92 -17.10 12.77
C LYS A 80 2.27 -16.65 13.35
N PRO A 81 2.63 -15.35 13.28
CA PRO A 81 3.85 -14.86 13.90
C PRO A 81 3.81 -15.09 15.41
N GLU A 82 4.93 -15.51 15.95
CA GLU A 82 5.10 -15.67 17.41
C GLU A 82 5.02 -14.32 18.12
N ASN A 83 5.57 -13.27 17.48
CA ASN A 83 5.51 -11.91 17.96
C ASN A 83 5.45 -10.94 16.77
N SER A 84 4.60 -9.90 16.84
CA SER A 84 4.45 -8.89 15.79
C SER A 84 5.11 -7.55 16.12
N SER A 85 5.75 -7.44 17.32
CA SER A 85 6.50 -6.24 17.68
C SER A 85 7.91 -6.30 17.08
N ASP A 86 8.39 -5.18 16.61
CA ASP A 86 9.77 -5.01 16.12
C ASP A 86 10.83 -5.20 17.21
N LYS A 87 10.42 -5.07 18.49
CA LYS A 87 11.18 -5.46 19.66
C LYS A 87 10.52 -6.67 20.31
N TYR A 88 11.25 -7.80 20.38
CA TYR A 88 10.79 -9.02 21.04
C TYR A 88 11.78 -9.43 22.14
N GLU A 89 11.36 -9.32 23.39
CA GLU A 89 12.16 -9.63 24.58
C GLU A 89 11.80 -11.01 25.16
N LEU A 90 12.81 -11.82 25.40
CA LEU A 90 12.73 -13.12 26.04
C LEU A 90 13.47 -13.05 27.37
N ALA A 91 12.73 -12.98 28.48
CA ALA A 91 13.30 -13.01 29.83
C ALA A 91 13.58 -14.44 30.28
N ASN A 92 14.64 -14.60 31.07
CA ASN A 92 15.00 -15.89 31.69
C ASN A 92 15.02 -17.06 30.70
N VAL A 93 15.84 -16.94 29.63
CA VAL A 93 15.88 -17.93 28.56
C VAL A 93 16.38 -19.31 29.06
N GLU A 94 15.62 -20.36 28.74
CA GLU A 94 15.89 -21.72 29.17
C GLU A 94 16.35 -22.63 28.01
N ALA A 95 16.19 -22.21 26.76
CA ALA A 95 16.53 -22.94 25.54
C ALA A 95 16.98 -22.02 24.42
N SER A 96 17.77 -22.58 23.51
CA SER A 96 18.15 -21.91 22.25
C SER A 96 16.92 -21.59 21.41
N LYS A 97 16.97 -20.51 20.62
CA LYS A 97 15.85 -20.06 19.80
C LYS A 97 16.29 -19.57 18.43
N LYS A 98 15.55 -19.99 17.42
CA LYS A 98 15.68 -19.55 16.03
C LYS A 98 14.41 -18.85 15.60
N LEU A 99 14.55 -17.64 15.01
CA LEU A 99 13.44 -16.85 14.51
C LEU A 99 13.71 -16.33 13.09
N TYR A 100 12.64 -16.12 12.35
CA TYR A 100 12.64 -15.54 11.02
C TYR A 100 11.88 -14.22 11.06
N ALA A 101 12.60 -13.13 10.78
CA ALA A 101 12.03 -11.79 10.71
C ALA A 101 11.49 -11.56 9.31
N LYS A 102 10.17 -11.46 9.14
CA LYS A 102 9.54 -11.18 7.87
C LYS A 102 9.30 -9.70 7.69
N PHE A 103 9.79 -9.17 6.60
CA PHE A 103 9.49 -7.83 6.09
C PHE A 103 8.68 -7.97 4.81
N LYS A 104 7.69 -7.12 4.61
CA LYS A 104 6.87 -7.10 3.39
C LYS A 104 6.80 -5.70 2.81
N VAL A 105 6.60 -5.61 1.50
CA VAL A 105 6.41 -4.33 0.82
C VAL A 105 5.25 -3.57 1.47
N ASP A 106 5.45 -2.28 1.73
CA ASP A 106 4.41 -1.38 2.21
C ASP A 106 3.49 -0.99 1.06
N THR A 107 2.24 -1.45 1.09
CA THR A 107 1.26 -1.25 0.01
C THR A 107 0.07 -0.43 0.46
N TYR A 108 -0.51 0.28 -0.50
CA TYR A 108 -1.74 1.07 -0.36
C TYR A 108 -2.83 0.51 -1.25
N THR A 109 -4.05 0.48 -0.76
CA THR A 109 -5.23 0.25 -1.56
C THR A 109 -5.64 1.56 -2.23
N VAL A 110 -5.80 1.56 -3.55
CA VAL A 110 -6.25 2.73 -4.31
C VAL A 110 -7.60 2.43 -4.92
N LYS A 111 -8.56 3.34 -4.72
CA LYS A 111 -9.92 3.21 -5.22
C LYS A 111 -10.28 4.41 -6.08
N ALA A 112 -10.99 4.14 -7.18
CA ALA A 112 -11.60 5.18 -7.99
C ALA A 112 -13.10 4.91 -8.14
N TYR A 113 -13.89 5.99 -8.06
CA TYR A 113 -15.35 5.94 -8.13
C TYR A 113 -15.86 6.88 -9.23
N ALA A 114 -16.83 6.41 -10.02
CA ALA A 114 -17.62 7.26 -10.90
C ALA A 114 -18.79 7.87 -10.12
N GLN A 115 -18.96 9.18 -10.18
CA GLN A 115 -19.98 9.90 -9.39
C GLN A 115 -20.75 10.90 -10.24
N HIS A 116 -22.08 10.89 -10.11
CA HIS A 116 -22.98 11.88 -10.66
C HIS A 116 -23.77 12.57 -9.53
N GLY A 117 -23.50 13.86 -9.29
CA GLY A 117 -24.08 14.62 -8.17
C GLY A 117 -23.68 14.05 -6.81
N ASN A 118 -24.66 13.93 -5.89
CA ASN A 118 -24.50 13.34 -4.56
C ASN A 118 -24.89 11.85 -4.49
N ASN A 119 -25.16 11.23 -5.64
CA ASN A 119 -25.56 9.84 -5.71
C ASN A 119 -24.39 8.90 -5.34
N PRO A 120 -24.69 7.67 -4.89
CA PRO A 120 -23.67 6.62 -4.79
C PRO A 120 -22.92 6.44 -6.10
N PRO A 121 -21.72 5.85 -6.10
CA PRO A 121 -21.02 5.52 -7.33
C PRO A 121 -21.92 4.76 -8.29
N SER A 122 -22.04 5.27 -9.53
CA SER A 122 -22.90 4.72 -10.59
C SER A 122 -22.23 4.94 -11.94
N GLY A 123 -22.31 3.95 -12.82
CA GLY A 123 -21.82 4.01 -14.20
C GLY A 123 -22.70 4.84 -15.15
N ASP A 124 -23.84 5.36 -14.71
CA ASP A 124 -24.84 5.99 -15.56
C ASP A 124 -24.33 7.27 -16.27
N ALA A 125 -23.46 8.02 -15.62
CA ALA A 125 -22.89 9.27 -16.15
C ALA A 125 -21.46 9.10 -16.69
N GLY A 126 -20.80 8.00 -16.38
CA GLY A 126 -19.43 7.69 -16.78
C GLY A 126 -18.83 6.59 -15.92
N ASN A 127 -17.69 6.11 -16.33
CA ASN A 127 -16.99 5.01 -15.68
C ASN A 127 -15.52 5.35 -15.45
N VAL A 128 -14.87 4.61 -14.55
CA VAL A 128 -13.45 4.76 -14.18
C VAL A 128 -12.66 3.48 -14.42
N SER A 129 -11.34 3.60 -14.60
CA SER A 129 -10.44 2.47 -14.81
C SER A 129 -9.04 2.80 -14.27
N PHE A 130 -8.21 1.76 -14.03
CA PHE A 130 -6.77 1.88 -13.78
C PHE A 130 -5.91 1.41 -14.96
N ASP A 131 -6.48 0.68 -15.93
CA ASP A 131 -5.76 0.08 -17.06
C ASP A 131 -6.22 0.57 -18.43
N ASN A 132 -7.15 1.53 -18.46
CA ASN A 132 -7.77 2.06 -19.69
C ASN A 132 -8.58 1.04 -20.53
N ASN A 133 -8.90 -0.10 -19.96
CA ASN A 133 -9.64 -1.17 -20.64
C ASN A 133 -10.88 -1.60 -19.84
N ASN A 134 -10.68 -1.90 -18.56
CA ASN A 134 -11.72 -2.40 -17.67
C ASN A 134 -12.40 -1.22 -16.94
N TYR A 135 -13.48 -0.71 -17.51
CA TYR A 135 -14.23 0.41 -16.95
C TYR A 135 -15.40 -0.05 -16.10
N ALA A 136 -15.57 0.54 -14.91
CA ALA A 136 -16.68 0.28 -13.99
C ALA A 136 -17.04 1.55 -13.18
N SER A 137 -18.15 1.49 -12.45
CA SER A 137 -18.52 2.57 -11.50
C SER A 137 -17.58 2.68 -10.31
N GLU A 138 -16.92 1.58 -9.95
CA GLU A 138 -15.89 1.50 -8.91
C GLU A 138 -14.80 0.53 -9.36
N VAL A 139 -13.54 0.92 -9.16
CA VAL A 139 -12.37 0.07 -9.40
C VAL A 139 -11.40 0.19 -8.22
N THR A 140 -10.70 -0.92 -7.93
CA THR A 140 -9.73 -1.01 -6.85
C THR A 140 -8.43 -1.62 -7.36
N THR A 141 -7.30 -1.07 -6.93
CA THR A 141 -5.97 -1.63 -7.16
C THR A 141 -5.10 -1.48 -5.91
N THR A 142 -3.92 -2.08 -5.92
CA THR A 142 -2.90 -1.90 -4.90
C THR A 142 -1.63 -1.34 -5.54
N VAL A 143 -0.93 -0.52 -4.80
CA VAL A 143 0.34 0.08 -5.22
C VAL A 143 1.32 0.09 -4.06
N ASN A 144 2.60 -0.06 -4.36
CA ASN A 144 3.64 0.09 -3.36
C ASN A 144 3.71 1.55 -2.86
N ARG A 145 4.18 1.74 -1.65
CA ARG A 145 4.47 3.07 -1.10
C ARG A 145 5.26 3.91 -2.08
N ASN A 146 4.84 5.18 -2.27
CA ASN A 146 5.37 6.11 -3.25
C ASN A 146 5.26 5.64 -4.71
N GLY A 147 4.45 4.62 -4.97
CA GLY A 147 4.17 4.15 -6.31
C GLY A 147 3.21 5.08 -7.06
N GLU A 148 3.26 5.00 -8.39
CA GLU A 148 2.45 5.80 -9.30
C GLU A 148 1.23 5.02 -9.78
N VAL A 149 0.07 5.67 -9.83
CA VAL A 149 -1.17 5.12 -10.37
C VAL A 149 -1.73 6.06 -11.42
N THR A 150 -2.16 5.50 -12.56
CA THR A 150 -2.92 6.24 -13.56
C THR A 150 -4.40 6.00 -13.36
N PHE A 151 -5.15 7.07 -13.25
CA PHE A 151 -6.60 7.09 -13.17
C PHE A 151 -7.18 7.47 -14.51
N TYR A 152 -8.15 6.71 -15.00
CA TYR A 152 -8.88 6.96 -16.23
C TYR A 152 -10.36 7.21 -15.91
N ALA A 153 -10.95 8.22 -16.57
CA ALA A 153 -12.36 8.52 -16.49
C ALA A 153 -12.93 8.64 -17.90
N LYS A 154 -14.01 7.93 -18.17
CA LYS A 154 -14.71 7.94 -19.46
C LYS A 154 -16.17 8.34 -19.24
N PRO A 155 -16.59 9.55 -19.70
CA PRO A 155 -17.99 9.96 -19.62
C PRO A 155 -18.87 9.14 -20.57
N GLU A 156 -20.10 8.88 -20.16
CA GLU A 156 -21.15 8.33 -21.00
C GLU A 156 -21.72 9.43 -21.92
N LYS A 157 -22.41 9.00 -22.98
CA LYS A 157 -23.03 9.93 -23.94
C LYS A 157 -24.01 10.88 -23.25
N GLY A 158 -23.83 12.17 -23.48
CA GLY A 158 -24.64 13.21 -22.84
C GLY A 158 -24.09 13.74 -21.51
N TYR A 159 -22.90 13.28 -21.12
CA TYR A 159 -22.22 13.77 -19.93
C TYR A 159 -20.83 14.30 -20.24
N ALA A 160 -20.30 15.14 -19.33
CA ALA A 160 -18.93 15.63 -19.34
C ALA A 160 -18.24 15.25 -18.03
N PHE A 161 -16.97 14.85 -18.11
CA PHE A 161 -16.11 14.73 -16.94
C PHE A 161 -15.73 16.14 -16.47
N ILE A 162 -15.85 16.40 -15.15
CA ILE A 162 -15.56 17.71 -14.56
C ILE A 162 -14.36 17.71 -13.62
N GLY A 163 -13.78 16.56 -13.32
CA GLY A 163 -12.55 16.45 -12.53
C GLY A 163 -12.54 15.30 -11.55
N TRP A 164 -11.38 15.10 -10.94
CA TRP A 164 -11.16 14.17 -9.83
C TRP A 164 -11.25 14.91 -8.49
N TYR A 165 -11.94 14.31 -7.53
CA TYR A 165 -12.21 14.91 -6.23
C TYR A 165 -11.81 13.95 -5.11
N ALA A 166 -11.29 14.48 -4.00
CA ALA A 166 -10.88 13.71 -2.83
C ALA A 166 -12.06 13.35 -1.89
N THR A 167 -13.26 13.81 -2.20
CA THR A 167 -14.45 13.57 -1.39
C THR A 167 -15.68 13.31 -2.27
N LYS A 168 -16.57 12.46 -1.80
CA LYS A 168 -17.88 12.21 -2.40
C LYS A 168 -18.88 13.36 -2.20
N ASP A 169 -18.62 14.26 -1.26
CA ASP A 169 -19.53 15.38 -0.97
C ASP A 169 -19.49 16.43 -2.08
N ALA A 170 -20.59 16.58 -2.82
CA ALA A 170 -20.71 17.55 -3.88
C ALA A 170 -20.99 18.98 -3.36
N ALA A 171 -21.50 19.13 -2.14
CA ALA A 171 -21.75 20.42 -1.52
C ALA A 171 -20.46 21.12 -1.08
N ASN A 172 -19.42 20.32 -0.78
CA ASN A 172 -18.08 20.80 -0.40
C ASN A 172 -16.99 20.09 -1.21
N PRO A 173 -16.90 20.31 -2.52
CA PRO A 173 -15.97 19.60 -3.37
C PRO A 173 -14.53 20.05 -3.13
N LYS A 174 -13.68 19.15 -2.69
CA LYS A 174 -12.24 19.36 -2.68
C LYS A 174 -11.66 18.76 -3.95
N VAL A 175 -11.27 19.60 -4.91
CA VAL A 175 -10.60 19.15 -6.14
C VAL A 175 -9.24 18.54 -5.76
N ALA A 176 -9.05 17.27 -6.07
CA ALA A 176 -7.83 16.56 -5.79
C ALA A 176 -6.77 16.71 -6.90
N VAL A 177 -7.23 16.78 -8.16
CA VAL A 177 -6.38 16.90 -9.35
C VAL A 177 -7.03 17.82 -10.35
N LYS A 178 -6.29 18.83 -10.82
CA LYS A 178 -6.75 19.79 -11.82
C LYS A 178 -6.29 19.43 -13.22
N ASP A 179 -5.10 18.81 -13.33
CA ASP A 179 -4.47 18.55 -14.62
C ASP A 179 -4.81 17.14 -15.08
N CYS A 180 -5.61 17.03 -16.11
CA CYS A 180 -5.98 15.79 -16.76
C CYS A 180 -5.66 15.87 -18.25
N THR A 181 -5.11 14.79 -18.79
CA THR A 181 -4.90 14.65 -20.24
C THR A 181 -6.14 14.04 -20.87
N LEU A 182 -6.64 14.65 -21.93
CA LEU A 182 -7.75 14.12 -22.74
C LEU A 182 -7.18 13.42 -23.97
N ASN A 183 -7.54 12.16 -24.16
CA ASN A 183 -7.22 11.37 -25.35
C ASN A 183 -8.51 10.71 -25.88
N GLY A 184 -9.02 11.23 -27.01
CA GLY A 184 -10.33 10.83 -27.51
C GLY A 184 -11.44 11.28 -26.56
N ASP A 185 -12.15 10.31 -25.98
CA ASP A 185 -13.22 10.51 -24.97
C ASP A 185 -12.78 10.13 -23.55
N VAL A 186 -11.49 9.81 -23.35
CA VAL A 186 -10.93 9.37 -22.06
C VAL A 186 -10.06 10.46 -21.44
N TYR A 187 -10.34 10.77 -20.19
CA TYR A 187 -9.53 11.64 -19.34
C TYR A 187 -8.61 10.80 -18.46
N SER A 188 -7.33 11.12 -18.43
CA SER A 188 -6.36 10.42 -17.59
C SER A 188 -5.53 11.38 -16.74
N THR A 189 -5.12 10.91 -15.56
CA THR A 189 -4.17 11.59 -14.69
C THR A 189 -3.30 10.58 -13.98
N LYS A 190 -2.04 10.94 -13.71
CA LYS A 190 -1.08 10.16 -12.95
C LYS A 190 -0.86 10.79 -11.57
N ILE A 191 -0.86 9.97 -10.55
CA ILE A 191 -0.68 10.41 -9.17
C ILE A 191 0.31 9.49 -8.48
N ASN A 192 1.34 10.08 -7.86
CA ASN A 192 2.16 9.39 -6.87
C ASN A 192 1.37 9.30 -5.57
N ILE A 193 1.14 8.09 -5.08
CA ILE A 193 0.42 7.87 -3.82
C ILE A 193 1.34 8.25 -2.66
N PRO A 194 1.04 9.34 -1.93
CA PRO A 194 1.92 9.83 -0.88
C PRO A 194 1.93 8.88 0.31
N TYR A 195 3.00 8.93 1.09
CA TYR A 195 3.02 8.25 2.39
C TYR A 195 1.90 8.79 3.28
N SER A 196 1.16 7.86 3.89
CA SER A 196 0.10 8.16 4.86
C SER A 196 -0.07 6.97 5.81
N ASP A 197 -0.47 7.24 7.04
CA ASP A 197 -0.89 6.20 7.99
C ASP A 197 -2.21 5.55 7.55
N VAL A 198 -3.00 6.26 6.75
CA VAL A 198 -4.21 5.71 6.12
C VAL A 198 -3.80 4.95 4.87
N LYS A 199 -4.00 3.62 4.87
CA LYS A 199 -3.59 2.71 3.79
C LYS A 199 -4.55 2.65 2.60
N THR A 200 -5.53 3.54 2.54
CA THR A 200 -6.49 3.65 1.44
C THR A 200 -6.47 5.06 0.87
N TYR A 201 -6.33 5.16 -0.46
CA TYR A 201 -6.40 6.40 -1.21
C TYR A 201 -7.60 6.34 -2.14
N GLU A 202 -8.50 7.33 -2.07
CA GLU A 202 -9.75 7.35 -2.83
C GLU A 202 -9.87 8.61 -3.69
N LEU A 203 -10.30 8.44 -4.94
CA LEU A 203 -10.69 9.53 -5.82
C LEU A 203 -12.05 9.29 -6.46
N TYR A 204 -12.78 10.38 -6.65
CA TYR A 204 -14.11 10.41 -7.22
C TYR A 204 -14.07 11.17 -8.55
N ALA A 205 -14.27 10.47 -9.67
CA ALA A 205 -14.48 11.06 -10.98
C ALA A 205 -15.90 11.62 -11.02
N ARG A 206 -16.05 12.93 -11.14
CA ARG A 206 -17.38 13.55 -11.26
C ARG A 206 -17.74 13.84 -12.69
N PHE A 207 -19.00 13.55 -12.98
CA PHE A 207 -19.62 13.77 -14.27
C PHE A 207 -20.83 14.68 -14.14
N LYS A 208 -21.08 15.49 -15.17
CA LYS A 208 -22.22 16.43 -15.25
C LYS A 208 -22.95 16.25 -16.56
N ALA A 209 -24.29 16.24 -16.53
CA ALA A 209 -25.10 16.19 -17.72
C ALA A 209 -24.82 17.41 -18.64
N LEU A 210 -24.75 17.17 -19.94
CA LEU A 210 -24.68 18.16 -20.99
C LEU A 210 -26.11 18.50 -21.40
N TYR A 211 -26.40 19.79 -21.53
CA TYR A 211 -27.68 20.28 -22.03
C TYR A 211 -27.47 20.85 -23.41
N THR A 212 -28.29 20.41 -24.37
CA THR A 212 -28.34 21.02 -25.70
C THR A 212 -29.30 22.21 -25.64
N VAL A 213 -28.83 23.41 -26.02
CA VAL A 213 -29.65 24.59 -26.17
C VAL A 213 -29.89 24.79 -27.67
N GLU A 214 -31.13 24.64 -28.12
CA GLU A 214 -31.54 24.98 -29.49
C GLU A 214 -32.04 26.41 -29.55
N ALA A 215 -31.39 27.25 -30.33
CA ALA A 215 -31.90 28.56 -30.69
C ALA A 215 -32.69 28.45 -32.01
N LYS A 216 -33.98 28.74 -32.01
CA LYS A 216 -34.78 28.83 -33.22
C LYS A 216 -34.98 30.32 -33.62
N ALA A 217 -34.49 30.70 -34.79
CA ALA A 217 -34.82 32.00 -35.35
C ALA A 217 -36.29 31.98 -35.81
N MET A 218 -37.10 32.84 -35.24
CA MET A 218 -38.46 33.08 -35.74
C MET A 218 -38.41 34.18 -36.81
N TYR A 219 -38.77 33.85 -38.02
CA TYR A 219 -38.93 34.79 -39.08
C TYR A 219 -40.39 35.26 -39.09
N ASN A 220 -40.64 36.52 -38.75
CA ASN A 220 -41.96 37.10 -38.94
C ASN A 220 -42.07 37.56 -40.42
N ASN A 221 -42.88 36.82 -41.16
CA ASN A 221 -43.37 37.35 -42.46
C ASN A 221 -44.45 38.43 -42.17
N GLU A 222 -44.11 39.67 -42.36
CA GLU A 222 -45.12 40.73 -42.60
C GLU A 222 -45.66 40.63 -44.02
#